data_f9242d09d9451ca523b9b1bec7a1c0ac
#
_entry.id   f9242d09d9451ca523b9b1bec7a1c0ac
#
_cell.length_a   1.000
_cell.length_b   1.000
_cell.length_c   1.000
_cell.angle_alpha   90.00
_cell.angle_beta   90.00
_cell.angle_gamma   90.00
#
_symmetry.space_group_name_H-M   'P 1'
#
loop_
_entity.id
_entity.type
_entity.pdbx_description
1 polymer ?
#
loop_
_entity_poly.entity_id
_entity_poly.type
_entity_poly.pdbx_seq_one_letter_code
_entity_poly.pdbx_strand_id
1 'polypeptide(L)'
;METSNSLLDADIIREQKPVWAFSRKVFCEGIRDGVPIALGYFAVSFSLGIAARKAGFTPFQGFLASLLNNASAGEYAAFALIMSSASYFQVAVITLIANARYLLMSCALAQRFAPGTPFWHRLVIGYDVTDELFGITIARPGSLNPCYTYGAILLAAPAWASGTALGIVAGNLLPLRAVSALSVALYGMFLAIIIPPARKDKVVAVLVAISFVLSFACNYLPGILALSDGTRTILLTVLISSVAAVLFPVKDQEAEHDA
;
A
#
# COMPACT_ATOMS: atom_id res chain seq x y z
N MET A 1 -13.15 29.77 -44.46
CA MET A 1 -13.82 29.70 -43.13
C MET A 1 -13.50 28.43 -42.35
N GLU A 2 -13.12 27.33 -43.00
CA GLU A 2 -12.74 26.05 -42.36
C GLU A 2 -11.38 26.06 -41.65
N THR A 3 -10.43 26.86 -42.11
CA THR A 3 -9.08 26.92 -41.54
C THR A 3 -9.01 27.63 -40.15
N SER A 4 -10.01 28.50 -39.87
CA SER A 4 -10.07 29.22 -38.58
C SER A 4 -10.60 28.35 -37.45
N ASN A 5 -11.50 27.38 -37.74
CA ASN A 5 -12.01 26.43 -36.71
C ASN A 5 -10.96 25.39 -36.34
N SER A 6 -10.16 24.92 -37.29
CA SER A 6 -9.11 23.93 -37.00
C SER A 6 -7.97 24.45 -36.10
N LEU A 7 -7.69 25.76 -36.18
CA LEU A 7 -6.69 26.41 -35.30
C LEU A 7 -7.25 26.66 -33.89
N LEU A 8 -8.55 27.02 -33.80
CA LEU A 8 -9.22 27.14 -32.48
C LEU A 8 -9.35 25.80 -31.76
N ASP A 9 -9.66 24.72 -32.49
CA ASP A 9 -9.72 23.38 -31.94
C ASP A 9 -8.30 22.88 -31.51
N ALA A 10 -7.26 23.22 -32.27
CA ALA A 10 -5.88 22.91 -31.94
C ALA A 10 -5.38 23.67 -30.69
N ASP A 11 -5.82 24.91 -30.48
CA ASP A 11 -5.49 25.71 -29.32
C ASP A 11 -6.26 25.26 -28.06
N ILE A 12 -7.51 24.81 -28.20
CA ILE A 12 -8.31 24.23 -27.12
C ILE A 12 -7.70 22.91 -26.65
N ILE A 13 -7.20 22.08 -27.56
CA ILE A 13 -6.52 20.82 -27.25
C ILE A 13 -5.17 21.07 -26.57
N ARG A 14 -4.50 22.20 -26.83
CA ARG A 14 -3.20 22.56 -26.26
C ARG A 14 -3.25 22.99 -24.79
N GLU A 15 -4.40 23.42 -24.27
CA GLU A 15 -4.53 23.93 -22.90
C GLU A 15 -4.93 22.88 -21.85
N GLN A 16 -5.30 21.67 -22.24
CA GLN A 16 -5.59 20.64 -21.25
C GLN A 16 -4.29 20.10 -20.66
N LYS A 17 -4.00 20.56 -19.44
CA LYS A 17 -2.85 20.03 -18.67
C LYS A 17 -2.97 18.50 -18.57
N PRO A 18 -1.88 17.76 -18.84
CA PRO A 18 -1.91 16.32 -18.77
C PRO A 18 -2.34 15.87 -17.36
N VAL A 19 -3.05 14.74 -17.27
CA VAL A 19 -3.59 14.19 -16.02
C VAL A 19 -2.50 14.07 -14.92
N TRP A 20 -1.27 13.81 -15.31
CA TRP A 20 -0.12 13.70 -14.40
C TRP A 20 0.48 15.05 -13.98
N ALA A 21 0.02 16.18 -14.54
CA ALA A 21 0.52 17.49 -14.16
C ALA A 21 0.20 17.77 -12.67
N PHE A 22 1.08 18.56 -12.04
CA PHE A 22 0.93 18.89 -10.64
C PHE A 22 -0.40 19.60 -10.37
N SER A 23 -1.18 19.04 -9.46
CA SER A 23 -2.43 19.58 -8.98
C SER A 23 -2.43 19.70 -7.45
N ARG A 24 -2.39 20.94 -6.96
CA ARG A 24 -2.43 21.21 -5.51
C ARG A 24 -3.68 20.62 -4.85
N LYS A 25 -4.83 20.69 -5.54
CA LYS A 25 -6.08 20.13 -5.03
C LYS A 25 -5.96 18.64 -4.79
N VAL A 26 -5.51 17.89 -5.81
CA VAL A 26 -5.34 16.43 -5.76
C VAL A 26 -4.29 16.04 -4.72
N PHE A 27 -3.21 16.80 -4.61
CA PHE A 27 -2.17 16.60 -3.60
C PHE A 27 -2.71 16.76 -2.17
N CYS A 28 -3.50 17.81 -1.91
CA CYS A 28 -4.13 18.03 -0.60
C CYS A 28 -5.19 16.97 -0.27
N GLU A 29 -5.91 16.44 -1.28
CA GLU A 29 -6.79 15.29 -1.08
C GLU A 29 -5.99 14.06 -0.62
N GLY A 30 -4.82 13.79 -1.24
CA GLY A 30 -3.91 12.72 -0.82
C GLY A 30 -3.40 12.90 0.60
N ILE A 31 -3.01 14.11 0.98
CA ILE A 31 -2.63 14.44 2.36
C ILE A 31 -3.78 14.11 3.33
N ARG A 32 -4.98 14.59 3.04
CA ARG A 32 -6.14 14.38 3.91
C ARG A 32 -6.45 12.90 4.10
N ASP A 33 -6.47 12.16 3.01
CA ASP A 33 -6.82 10.73 3.02
C ASP A 33 -5.65 9.88 3.57
N GLY A 34 -4.43 10.41 3.55
CA GLY A 34 -3.23 9.82 4.17
C GLY A 34 -3.13 9.99 5.68
N VAL A 35 -3.88 10.95 6.30
CA VAL A 35 -3.82 11.18 7.76
C VAL A 35 -4.15 9.92 8.58
N PRO A 36 -5.25 9.19 8.34
CA PRO A 36 -5.55 7.96 9.07
C PRO A 36 -4.48 6.90 8.89
N ILE A 37 -3.90 6.80 7.68
CA ILE A 37 -2.81 5.87 7.38
C ILE A 37 -1.57 6.22 8.19
N ALA A 38 -1.17 7.49 8.20
CA ALA A 38 -0.02 7.97 8.94
C ALA A 38 -0.14 7.69 10.46
N LEU A 39 -1.32 7.90 11.03
CA LEU A 39 -1.59 7.58 12.44
C LEU A 39 -1.49 6.08 12.73
N GLY A 40 -2.07 5.24 11.85
CA GLY A 40 -1.95 3.79 11.96
C GLY A 40 -0.50 3.32 11.80
N TYR A 41 0.22 3.86 10.82
CA TYR A 41 1.62 3.57 10.56
C TYR A 41 2.50 3.90 11.74
N PHE A 42 2.33 5.09 12.31
CA PHE A 42 3.07 5.48 13.51
C PHE A 42 2.87 4.50 14.67
N ALA A 43 1.62 4.08 14.92
CA ALA A 43 1.30 3.16 16.00
C ALA A 43 1.92 1.76 15.78
N VAL A 44 1.85 1.25 14.56
CA VAL A 44 2.39 -0.08 14.20
C VAL A 44 3.91 -0.07 14.20
N SER A 45 4.52 0.92 13.55
CA SER A 45 5.97 1.03 13.46
C SER A 45 6.61 1.31 14.82
N PHE A 46 5.90 1.97 15.74
CA PHE A 46 6.34 2.06 17.12
C PHE A 46 6.53 0.68 17.76
N SER A 47 5.57 -0.24 17.58
CA SER A 47 5.70 -1.62 18.06
C SER A 47 6.86 -2.35 17.37
N LEU A 48 7.06 -2.08 16.07
CA LEU A 48 8.17 -2.62 15.29
C LEU A 48 9.53 -2.10 15.78
N GLY A 49 9.59 -0.85 16.22
CA GLY A 49 10.77 -0.25 16.84
C GLY A 49 11.25 -0.99 18.09
N ILE A 50 10.34 -1.59 18.86
CA ILE A 50 10.71 -2.44 19.98
C ILE A 50 11.46 -3.70 19.52
N ALA A 51 11.02 -4.30 18.40
CA ALA A 51 11.72 -5.43 17.79
C ALA A 51 13.08 -5.01 17.22
N ALA A 52 13.14 -3.85 16.54
CA ALA A 52 14.39 -3.29 16.02
C ALA A 52 15.42 -3.04 17.12
N ARG A 53 14.99 -2.53 18.29
CA ARG A 53 15.87 -2.37 19.46
C ARG A 53 16.45 -3.69 19.93
N LYS A 54 15.63 -4.75 20.01
CA LYS A 54 16.10 -6.09 20.38
C LYS A 54 17.11 -6.65 19.37
N ALA A 55 16.98 -6.27 18.11
CA ALA A 55 17.93 -6.58 17.04
C ALA A 55 19.20 -5.72 17.07
N GLY A 56 19.34 -4.80 18.04
CA GLY A 56 20.52 -3.96 18.23
C GLY A 56 20.54 -2.66 17.40
N PHE A 57 19.42 -2.27 16.82
CA PHE A 57 19.35 -1.03 16.02
C PHE A 57 19.38 0.21 16.91
N THR A 58 20.12 1.22 16.47
CA THR A 58 20.03 2.57 17.01
C THR A 58 18.78 3.27 16.45
N PRO A 59 18.25 4.33 17.11
CA PRO A 59 17.08 5.06 16.59
C PRO A 59 17.24 5.56 15.17
N PHE A 60 18.45 6.03 14.81
CA PHE A 60 18.74 6.51 13.45
C PHE A 60 18.76 5.35 12.44
N GLN A 61 19.35 4.23 12.78
CA GLN A 61 19.32 3.03 11.93
C GLN A 61 17.90 2.50 11.74
N GLY A 62 17.08 2.49 12.80
CA GLY A 62 15.67 2.11 12.71
C GLY A 62 14.89 3.06 11.83
N PHE A 63 15.09 4.38 11.97
CA PHE A 63 14.48 5.38 11.09
C PHE A 63 14.80 5.13 9.62
N LEU A 64 16.08 4.94 9.30
CA LEU A 64 16.53 4.69 7.92
C LEU A 64 16.00 3.36 7.38
N ALA A 65 16.06 2.29 8.17
CA ALA A 65 15.56 0.99 7.76
C ALA A 65 14.07 1.05 7.42
N SER A 66 13.27 1.68 8.26
CA SER A 66 11.83 1.85 8.04
C SER A 66 11.53 2.79 6.87
N LEU A 67 12.26 3.89 6.73
CA LEU A 67 12.08 4.82 5.60
C LEU A 67 12.39 4.15 4.25
N LEU A 68 13.40 3.28 4.21
CA LEU A 68 13.85 2.62 2.99
C LEU A 68 13.07 1.34 2.66
N ASN A 69 12.48 0.68 3.63
CA ASN A 69 11.74 -0.56 3.41
C ASN A 69 10.21 -0.35 3.38
N ASN A 70 9.68 0.50 4.23
CA ASN A 70 8.27 0.87 4.38
C ASN A 70 7.28 -0.33 4.25
N ALA A 71 7.65 -1.47 4.84
CA ALA A 71 6.92 -2.73 4.69
C ALA A 71 6.90 -3.53 6.01
N SER A 72 5.77 -3.50 6.73
CA SER A 72 5.64 -4.08 8.07
C SER A 72 6.11 -5.54 8.19
N ALA A 73 5.63 -6.41 7.31
CA ALA A 73 5.96 -7.84 7.34
C ALA A 73 7.43 -8.11 6.97
N GLY A 74 7.92 -7.44 5.92
CA GLY A 74 9.31 -7.58 5.47
C GLY A 74 10.29 -7.04 6.50
N GLU A 75 9.98 -5.91 7.12
CA GLU A 75 10.83 -5.25 8.11
C GLU A 75 10.87 -6.06 9.42
N TYR A 76 9.71 -6.55 9.90
CA TYR A 76 9.67 -7.43 11.06
C TYR A 76 10.47 -8.72 10.83
N ALA A 77 10.31 -9.34 9.66
CA ALA A 77 11.08 -10.53 9.30
C ALA A 77 12.57 -10.25 9.23
N ALA A 78 12.98 -9.09 8.68
CA ALA A 78 14.38 -8.68 8.64
C ALA A 78 14.97 -8.51 10.05
N PHE A 79 14.26 -7.82 10.95
CA PHE A 79 14.74 -7.65 12.34
C PHE A 79 14.84 -8.99 13.07
N ALA A 80 13.87 -9.89 12.91
CA ALA A 80 13.91 -11.22 13.52
C ALA A 80 15.09 -12.05 13.01
N LEU A 81 15.40 -12.00 11.71
CA LEU A 81 16.53 -12.69 11.11
C LEU A 81 17.87 -12.11 11.54
N ILE A 82 17.97 -10.79 11.66
CA ILE A 82 19.19 -10.12 12.18
C ILE A 82 19.43 -10.54 13.63
N MET A 83 18.40 -10.64 14.45
CA MET A 83 18.51 -11.17 15.83
C MET A 83 19.04 -12.61 15.87
N SER A 84 18.70 -13.43 14.89
CA SER A 84 19.20 -14.83 14.79
C SER A 84 20.55 -14.94 14.07
N SER A 85 21.22 -13.82 13.79
CA SER A 85 22.50 -13.77 13.06
C SER A 85 22.44 -14.42 11.67
N ALA A 86 21.29 -14.31 10.99
CA ALA A 86 21.11 -14.81 9.65
C ALA A 86 22.00 -14.06 8.64
N SER A 87 22.36 -14.70 7.54
CA SER A 87 23.14 -14.07 6.48
C SER A 87 22.32 -12.98 5.77
N TYR A 88 23.01 -11.97 5.22
CA TYR A 88 22.36 -10.92 4.42
C TYR A 88 21.53 -11.47 3.26
N PHE A 89 21.98 -12.57 2.64
CA PHE A 89 21.25 -13.24 1.58
C PHE A 89 19.89 -13.79 2.09
N GLN A 90 19.88 -14.44 3.26
CA GLN A 90 18.64 -14.93 3.87
C GLN A 90 17.68 -13.79 4.19
N VAL A 91 18.19 -12.69 4.75
CA VAL A 91 17.38 -11.50 5.03
C VAL A 91 16.76 -10.96 3.73
N ALA A 92 17.57 -10.81 2.67
CA ALA A 92 17.10 -10.30 1.38
C ALA A 92 16.01 -11.20 0.77
N VAL A 93 16.21 -12.52 0.74
CA VAL A 93 15.26 -13.48 0.17
C VAL A 93 13.94 -13.49 0.94
N ILE A 94 13.99 -13.53 2.27
CA ILE A 94 12.78 -13.56 3.10
C ILE A 94 12.00 -12.23 2.98
N THR A 95 12.71 -11.09 2.98
CA THR A 95 12.09 -9.79 2.79
C THR A 95 11.43 -9.68 1.41
N LEU A 96 12.08 -10.19 0.35
CA LEU A 96 11.50 -10.22 -1.00
C LEU A 96 10.24 -11.07 -1.05
N ILE A 97 10.26 -12.26 -0.44
CA ILE A 97 9.09 -13.16 -0.39
C ILE A 97 7.95 -12.52 0.42
N ALA A 98 8.24 -11.93 1.57
CA ALA A 98 7.23 -11.28 2.40
C ALA A 98 6.53 -10.11 1.68
N ASN A 99 7.27 -9.41 0.81
CA ASN A 99 6.81 -8.25 0.06
C ASN A 99 6.36 -8.58 -1.38
N ALA A 100 6.35 -9.84 -1.80
CA ALA A 100 6.03 -10.24 -3.18
C ALA A 100 4.65 -9.76 -3.66
N ARG A 101 3.68 -9.59 -2.76
CA ARG A 101 2.35 -9.03 -3.06
C ARG A 101 2.40 -7.61 -3.65
N TYR A 102 3.41 -6.82 -3.30
CA TYR A 102 3.57 -5.46 -3.82
C TYR A 102 3.84 -5.43 -5.33
N LEU A 103 4.37 -6.51 -5.91
CA LEU A 103 4.50 -6.64 -7.36
C LEU A 103 3.12 -6.63 -8.03
N LEU A 104 2.16 -7.38 -7.48
CA LEU A 104 0.78 -7.43 -8.00
C LEU A 104 0.10 -6.06 -7.87
N MET A 105 0.28 -5.38 -6.73
CA MET A 105 -0.27 -4.04 -6.52
C MET A 105 0.34 -3.02 -7.47
N SER A 106 1.65 -3.07 -7.68
CA SER A 106 2.35 -2.19 -8.63
C SER A 106 1.86 -2.42 -10.06
N CYS A 107 1.64 -3.67 -10.48
CA CYS A 107 1.07 -3.98 -11.79
C CYS A 107 -0.35 -3.41 -11.95
N ALA A 108 -1.19 -3.56 -10.92
CA ALA A 108 -2.55 -3.02 -10.93
C ALA A 108 -2.57 -1.48 -11.01
N LEU A 109 -1.72 -0.80 -10.23
CA LEU A 109 -1.59 0.66 -10.30
C LEU A 109 -1.03 1.14 -11.65
N ALA A 110 -0.10 0.36 -12.23
CA ALA A 110 0.50 0.73 -13.52
C ALA A 110 -0.52 0.84 -14.65
N GLN A 111 -1.60 0.05 -14.60
CA GLN A 111 -2.70 0.09 -15.56
C GLN A 111 -3.62 1.31 -15.38
N ARG A 112 -3.58 1.97 -14.23
CA ARG A 112 -4.42 3.13 -13.90
C ARG A 112 -3.78 4.47 -14.24
N PHE A 113 -2.50 4.48 -14.62
CA PHE A 113 -1.85 5.72 -15.07
C PHE A 113 -2.30 6.11 -16.47
N ALA A 114 -2.54 7.42 -16.66
CA ALA A 114 -2.84 7.97 -17.96
C ALA A 114 -1.72 7.67 -18.98
N PRO A 115 -2.06 7.48 -20.27
CA PRO A 115 -1.07 7.40 -21.34
C PRO A 115 -0.11 8.61 -21.29
N GLY A 116 1.18 8.37 -21.52
CA GLY A 116 2.19 9.43 -21.46
C GLY A 116 2.65 9.83 -20.06
N THR A 117 2.15 9.22 -18.98
CA THR A 117 2.67 9.48 -17.62
C THR A 117 4.16 9.13 -17.56
N PRO A 118 5.05 10.08 -17.18
CA PRO A 118 6.48 9.85 -17.10
C PRO A 118 6.84 8.69 -16.17
N PHE A 119 7.83 7.91 -16.58
CA PHE A 119 8.26 6.68 -15.88
C PHE A 119 8.62 6.93 -14.40
N TRP A 120 9.20 8.08 -14.08
CA TRP A 120 9.58 8.43 -12.71
C TRP A 120 8.41 8.43 -11.73
N HIS A 121 7.22 8.85 -12.16
CA HIS A 121 6.02 8.79 -11.32
C HIS A 121 5.67 7.35 -10.96
N ARG A 122 5.83 6.43 -11.89
CA ARG A 122 5.58 5.00 -11.68
C ARG A 122 6.60 4.40 -10.71
N LEU A 123 7.88 4.79 -10.83
CA LEU A 123 8.94 4.33 -9.93
C LEU A 123 8.71 4.81 -8.50
N VAL A 124 8.48 6.11 -8.31
CA VAL A 124 8.31 6.69 -6.97
C VAL A 124 7.07 6.12 -6.27
N ILE A 125 5.95 5.97 -6.99
CA ILE A 125 4.73 5.39 -6.43
C ILE A 125 4.93 3.89 -6.16
N GLY A 126 5.59 3.16 -7.06
CA GLY A 126 5.89 1.74 -6.87
C GLY A 126 6.85 1.46 -5.72
N TYR A 127 7.77 2.39 -5.45
CA TYR A 127 8.71 2.28 -4.32
C TYR A 127 7.98 2.28 -2.97
N ASP A 128 6.97 3.14 -2.80
CA ASP A 128 6.27 3.30 -1.53
C ASP A 128 4.85 2.68 -1.55
N VAL A 129 4.62 1.71 -2.45
CA VAL A 129 3.34 1.02 -2.50
C VAL A 129 3.20 0.10 -1.29
N THR A 130 2.15 0.35 -0.51
CA THR A 130 1.72 -0.48 0.62
C THR A 130 0.26 -0.86 0.46
N ASP A 131 -0.25 -1.78 1.27
CA ASP A 131 -1.65 -2.23 1.21
C ASP A 131 -2.62 -1.05 1.33
N GLU A 132 -2.32 -0.12 2.23
CA GLU A 132 -3.15 1.03 2.56
C GLU A 132 -3.08 2.12 1.47
N LEU A 133 -1.87 2.48 1.05
CA LEU A 133 -1.66 3.45 -0.02
C LEU A 133 -2.23 2.94 -1.34
N PHE A 134 -2.05 1.63 -1.63
CA PHE A 134 -2.71 0.97 -2.74
C PHE A 134 -4.22 1.10 -2.64
N GLY A 135 -4.81 0.74 -1.48
CA GLY A 135 -6.25 0.74 -1.27
C GLY A 135 -6.92 2.08 -1.56
N ILE A 136 -6.38 3.19 -1.02
CA ILE A 136 -6.92 4.52 -1.27
C ILE A 136 -6.66 5.01 -2.71
N THR A 137 -5.54 4.62 -3.31
CA THR A 137 -5.14 5.05 -4.65
C THR A 137 -5.95 4.32 -5.71
N ILE A 138 -6.09 2.99 -5.64
CA ILE A 138 -6.83 2.20 -6.63
C ILE A 138 -8.32 2.49 -6.64
N ALA A 139 -8.87 2.92 -5.51
CA ALA A 139 -10.28 3.29 -5.36
C ALA A 139 -10.64 4.64 -6.01
N ARG A 140 -9.65 5.43 -6.47
CA ARG A 140 -9.90 6.70 -7.16
C ARG A 140 -10.55 6.46 -8.51
N PRO A 141 -11.58 7.24 -8.90
CA PRO A 141 -12.18 7.15 -10.23
C PRO A 141 -11.23 7.69 -11.32
N GLY A 142 -11.34 7.16 -12.52
CA GLY A 142 -10.59 7.62 -13.70
C GLY A 142 -9.09 7.31 -13.65
N SER A 143 -8.31 7.96 -14.50
CA SER A 143 -6.86 7.83 -14.56
C SER A 143 -6.19 8.42 -13.32
N LEU A 144 -5.14 7.76 -12.81
CA LEU A 144 -4.42 8.20 -11.63
C LEU A 144 -3.60 9.46 -11.89
N ASN A 145 -3.82 10.48 -11.06
CA ASN A 145 -2.90 11.59 -10.94
C ASN A 145 -1.88 11.29 -9.82
N PRO A 146 -0.58 11.22 -10.13
CA PRO A 146 0.49 10.90 -9.18
C PRO A 146 0.50 11.77 -7.92
N CYS A 147 0.05 13.02 -8.02
CA CYS A 147 0.03 13.97 -6.91
C CYS A 147 -0.79 13.48 -5.72
N TYR A 148 -1.85 12.69 -5.96
CA TYR A 148 -2.65 12.11 -4.89
C TYR A 148 -1.81 11.20 -4.00
N THR A 149 -1.14 10.24 -4.64
CA THR A 149 -0.29 9.28 -3.92
C THR A 149 0.89 9.98 -3.23
N TYR A 150 1.49 10.99 -3.88
CA TYR A 150 2.55 11.78 -3.25
C TYR A 150 2.09 12.52 -1.99
N GLY A 151 0.86 13.06 -2.00
CA GLY A 151 0.29 13.67 -0.82
C GLY A 151 0.13 12.69 0.34
N ALA A 152 -0.31 11.46 0.07
CA ALA A 152 -0.46 10.42 1.07
C ALA A 152 0.90 9.91 1.58
N ILE A 153 1.87 9.65 0.68
CA ILE A 153 3.24 9.23 1.00
C ILE A 153 3.94 10.24 1.91
N LEU A 154 3.76 11.55 1.65
CA LEU A 154 4.39 12.61 2.42
C LEU A 154 4.08 12.54 3.92
N LEU A 155 2.95 11.98 4.30
CA LEU A 155 2.59 11.75 5.70
C LEU A 155 2.91 10.33 6.15
N ALA A 156 2.62 9.35 5.32
CA ALA A 156 2.70 7.94 5.69
C ALA A 156 4.15 7.49 5.94
N ALA A 157 5.07 7.75 5.01
CA ALA A 157 6.45 7.29 5.11
C ALA A 157 7.22 7.91 6.30
N PRO A 158 7.16 9.25 6.54
CA PRO A 158 7.78 9.82 7.74
C PRO A 158 7.14 9.35 9.05
N ALA A 159 5.81 9.11 9.07
CA ALA A 159 5.13 8.57 10.24
C ALA A 159 5.62 7.17 10.58
N TRP A 160 5.78 6.31 9.54
CA TRP A 160 6.34 4.98 9.69
C TRP A 160 7.76 5.01 10.24
N ALA A 161 8.66 5.76 9.61
CA ALA A 161 10.05 5.86 10.02
C ALA A 161 10.23 6.46 11.42
N SER A 162 9.48 7.53 11.75
CA SER A 162 9.54 8.16 13.06
C SER A 162 8.94 7.28 14.17
N GLY A 163 7.89 6.53 13.88
CA GLY A 163 7.32 5.56 14.81
C GLY A 163 8.34 4.50 15.21
N THR A 164 9.05 3.90 14.24
CA THR A 164 10.13 2.93 14.52
C THR A 164 11.24 3.55 15.38
N ALA A 165 11.72 4.75 15.02
CA ALA A 165 12.75 5.44 15.79
C ALA A 165 12.33 5.69 17.24
N LEU A 166 11.11 6.18 17.43
CA LEU A 166 10.56 6.43 18.77
C LEU A 166 10.28 5.12 19.53
N GLY A 167 9.88 4.07 18.85
CA GLY A 167 9.74 2.73 19.43
C GLY A 167 11.06 2.17 19.97
N ILE A 168 12.18 2.44 19.28
CA ILE A 168 13.52 2.09 19.76
C ILE A 168 13.87 2.86 21.04
N VAL A 169 13.56 4.16 21.08
CA VAL A 169 13.86 5.03 22.23
C VAL A 169 12.99 4.68 23.44
N ALA A 170 11.68 4.62 23.22
CA ALA A 170 10.68 4.62 24.29
C ALA A 170 10.06 3.24 24.56
N GLY A 171 10.38 2.22 23.75
CA GLY A 171 9.72 0.93 23.82
C GLY A 171 9.83 0.19 25.17
N ASN A 172 10.86 0.47 25.96
CA ASN A 172 11.00 -0.07 27.31
C ASN A 172 10.25 0.73 28.38
N LEU A 173 9.76 1.92 28.04
CA LEU A 173 9.04 2.79 28.98
C LEU A 173 7.52 2.54 28.95
N LEU A 174 7.01 1.93 27.88
CA LEU A 174 5.59 1.67 27.75
C LEU A 174 5.18 0.33 28.34
N PRO A 175 4.09 0.29 29.11
CA PRO A 175 3.52 -0.97 29.58
C PRO A 175 3.01 -1.80 28.39
N LEU A 176 3.11 -3.12 28.48
CA LEU A 176 2.67 -4.08 27.45
C LEU A 176 1.24 -3.82 26.94
N ARG A 177 0.35 -3.36 27.83
CA ARG A 177 -1.03 -3.01 27.47
C ARG A 177 -1.10 -1.87 26.45
N ALA A 178 -0.26 -0.85 26.60
CA ALA A 178 -0.20 0.27 25.66
C ALA A 178 0.34 -0.17 24.30
N VAL A 179 1.38 -1.01 24.29
CA VAL A 179 1.94 -1.60 23.06
C VAL A 179 0.90 -2.45 22.34
N SER A 180 0.16 -3.30 23.07
CA SER A 180 -0.92 -4.10 22.48
C SER A 180 -2.05 -3.23 21.92
N ALA A 181 -2.44 -2.15 22.60
CA ALA A 181 -3.45 -1.23 22.12
C ALA A 181 -3.03 -0.53 20.81
N LEU A 182 -1.75 -0.12 20.69
CA LEU A 182 -1.21 0.45 19.46
C LEU A 182 -1.26 -0.57 18.30
N SER A 183 -0.94 -1.84 18.57
CA SER A 183 -1.01 -2.89 17.55
C SER A 183 -2.44 -3.14 17.07
N VAL A 184 -3.46 -3.00 17.93
CA VAL A 184 -4.89 -3.12 17.54
C VAL A 184 -5.32 -1.98 16.61
N ALA A 185 -4.70 -0.80 16.70
CA ALA A 185 -5.02 0.34 15.83
C ALA A 185 -4.83 0.01 14.33
N LEU A 186 -3.88 -0.89 14.01
CA LEU A 186 -3.68 -1.39 12.64
C LEU A 186 -4.95 -2.01 12.05
N TYR A 187 -5.64 -2.85 12.82
CA TYR A 187 -6.87 -3.51 12.34
C TYR A 187 -7.98 -2.47 12.09
N GLY A 188 -8.07 -1.45 12.94
CA GLY A 188 -9.00 -0.33 12.75
C GLY A 188 -8.72 0.43 11.45
N MET A 189 -7.45 0.65 11.12
CA MET A 189 -7.03 1.29 9.88
C MET A 189 -7.42 0.46 8.66
N PHE A 190 -7.16 -0.85 8.64
CA PHE A 190 -7.60 -1.74 7.55
C PHE A 190 -9.12 -1.71 7.35
N LEU A 191 -9.88 -1.77 8.44
CA LEU A 191 -11.34 -1.66 8.36
C LEU A 191 -11.79 -0.31 7.76
N ALA A 192 -11.13 0.79 8.12
CA ALA A 192 -11.43 2.11 7.58
C ALA A 192 -11.20 2.20 6.06
N ILE A 193 -10.26 1.44 5.52
CA ILE A 193 -9.96 1.38 4.08
C ILE A 193 -10.93 0.44 3.35
N ILE A 194 -11.24 -0.73 3.93
CA ILE A 194 -12.03 -1.79 3.28
C ILE A 194 -13.54 -1.49 3.29
N ILE A 195 -14.06 -0.91 4.38
CA ILE A 195 -15.51 -0.71 4.54
C ILE A 195 -16.11 0.24 3.49
N PRO A 196 -15.52 1.41 3.15
CA PRO A 196 -16.13 2.33 2.20
C PRO A 196 -16.31 1.74 0.79
N PRO A 197 -15.32 1.06 0.16
CA PRO A 197 -15.52 0.36 -1.11
C PRO A 197 -16.56 -0.75 -1.01
N ALA A 198 -16.50 -1.58 0.04
CA ALA A 198 -17.44 -2.69 0.24
C ALA A 198 -18.90 -2.23 0.41
N ARG A 199 -19.15 -1.02 0.95
CA ARG A 199 -20.50 -0.44 1.03
C ARG A 199 -21.02 0.04 -0.34
N LYS A 200 -20.12 0.42 -1.25
CA LYS A 200 -20.50 0.93 -2.57
C LYS A 200 -20.70 -0.17 -3.60
N ASP A 201 -19.93 -1.26 -3.48
CA ASP A 201 -19.93 -2.36 -4.43
C ASP A 201 -20.17 -3.70 -3.72
N LYS A 202 -21.25 -4.38 -4.09
CA LYS A 202 -21.64 -5.70 -3.55
C LYS A 202 -20.63 -6.79 -3.90
N VAL A 203 -20.00 -6.72 -5.07
CA VAL A 203 -18.97 -7.69 -5.48
C VAL A 203 -17.77 -7.57 -4.57
N VAL A 204 -17.31 -6.34 -4.30
CA VAL A 204 -16.22 -6.08 -3.34
C VAL A 204 -16.60 -6.58 -1.94
N ALA A 205 -17.84 -6.33 -1.47
CA ALA A 205 -18.29 -6.81 -0.17
C ALA A 205 -18.24 -8.34 -0.04
N VAL A 206 -18.70 -9.04 -1.08
CA VAL A 206 -18.68 -10.52 -1.12
C VAL A 206 -17.25 -11.05 -1.17
N LEU A 207 -16.38 -10.45 -1.99
CA LEU A 207 -14.96 -10.83 -2.07
C LEU A 207 -14.24 -10.62 -0.74
N VAL A 208 -14.51 -9.53 -0.03
CA VAL A 208 -13.98 -9.26 1.32
C VAL A 208 -14.46 -10.35 2.29
N ALA A 209 -15.76 -10.66 2.31
CA ALA A 209 -16.29 -11.70 3.19
C ALA A 209 -15.66 -13.08 2.90
N ILE A 210 -15.55 -13.45 1.62
CA ILE A 210 -14.90 -14.70 1.19
C ILE A 210 -13.42 -14.72 1.64
N SER A 211 -12.71 -13.60 1.48
CA SER A 211 -11.31 -13.51 1.90
C SER A 211 -11.13 -13.73 3.40
N PHE A 212 -12.01 -13.17 4.24
CA PHE A 212 -11.99 -13.42 5.68
C PHE A 212 -12.28 -14.89 6.01
N VAL A 213 -13.32 -15.47 5.40
CA VAL A 213 -13.69 -16.88 5.63
C VAL A 213 -12.56 -17.83 5.22
N LEU A 214 -11.98 -17.63 4.03
CA LEU A 214 -10.89 -18.48 3.54
C LEU A 214 -9.62 -18.31 4.36
N SER A 215 -9.27 -17.06 4.73
CA SER A 215 -8.12 -16.82 5.61
C SER A 215 -8.28 -17.48 6.98
N PHE A 216 -9.50 -17.43 7.55
CA PHE A 216 -9.80 -18.12 8.80
C PHE A 216 -9.72 -19.64 8.64
N ALA A 217 -10.31 -20.19 7.58
CA ALA A 217 -10.29 -21.62 7.29
C ALA A 217 -8.86 -22.17 7.09
N CYS A 218 -7.97 -21.40 6.52
CA CYS A 218 -6.55 -21.77 6.36
C CYS A 218 -5.84 -22.06 7.69
N ASN A 219 -6.33 -21.51 8.80
CA ASN A 219 -5.76 -21.77 10.12
C ASN A 219 -6.15 -23.16 10.70
N TYR A 220 -7.07 -23.87 10.05
CA TYR A 220 -7.52 -25.20 10.49
C TYR A 220 -7.12 -26.32 9.53
N LEU A 221 -6.55 -26.01 8.36
CA LEU A 221 -6.16 -27.00 7.37
C LEU A 221 -4.70 -27.48 7.60
N PRO A 222 -4.46 -28.73 7.99
CA PRO A 222 -3.13 -29.22 8.40
C PRO A 222 -2.04 -29.03 7.35
N GLY A 223 -2.39 -29.18 6.04
CA GLY A 223 -1.43 -29.00 4.94
C GLY A 223 -1.04 -27.54 4.70
N ILE A 224 -1.91 -26.58 5.06
CA ILE A 224 -1.69 -25.15 4.87
C ILE A 224 -0.98 -24.55 6.08
N LEU A 225 -1.11 -25.14 7.25
CA LEU A 225 -0.41 -24.72 8.47
C LEU A 225 1.12 -24.81 8.35
N ALA A 226 1.64 -25.66 7.47
CA ALA A 226 3.06 -25.78 7.17
C ALA A 226 3.62 -24.58 6.39
N LEU A 227 2.75 -23.76 5.76
CA LEU A 227 3.13 -22.58 5.00
C LEU A 227 3.26 -21.35 5.93
N SER A 228 4.22 -20.47 5.62
CA SER A 228 4.33 -19.18 6.30
C SER A 228 3.10 -18.30 6.05
N ASP A 229 2.79 -17.40 6.98
CA ASP A 229 1.67 -16.46 6.85
C ASP A 229 1.74 -15.63 5.56
N GLY A 230 2.95 -15.20 5.17
CA GLY A 230 3.18 -14.48 3.92
C GLY A 230 2.83 -15.32 2.68
N THR A 231 3.27 -16.57 2.63
CA THR A 231 2.95 -17.48 1.52
C THR A 231 1.45 -17.76 1.43
N ARG A 232 0.77 -17.98 2.56
CA ARG A 232 -0.69 -18.14 2.61
C ARG A 232 -1.41 -16.91 2.05
N THR A 233 -0.98 -15.71 2.46
CA THR A 233 -1.55 -14.45 1.98
C THR A 233 -1.39 -14.31 0.47
N ILE A 234 -0.20 -14.59 -0.08
CA ILE A 234 0.06 -14.51 -1.53
C ILE A 234 -0.84 -15.50 -2.27
N LEU A 235 -0.89 -16.76 -1.84
CA LEU A 235 -1.72 -17.77 -2.50
C LEU A 235 -3.21 -17.41 -2.50
N LEU A 236 -3.75 -16.97 -1.36
CA LEU A 236 -5.13 -16.52 -1.26
C LEU A 236 -5.40 -15.30 -2.15
N THR A 237 -4.48 -14.32 -2.16
CA THR A 237 -4.62 -13.12 -2.98
C THR A 237 -4.67 -13.49 -4.46
N VAL A 238 -3.72 -14.30 -4.95
CA VAL A 238 -3.67 -14.73 -6.35
C VAL A 238 -4.93 -15.54 -6.72
N LEU A 239 -5.34 -16.50 -5.88
CA LEU A 239 -6.51 -17.32 -6.13
C LEU A 239 -7.80 -16.48 -6.21
N ILE A 240 -8.06 -15.67 -5.18
CA ILE A 240 -9.29 -14.88 -5.11
C ILE A 240 -9.32 -13.83 -6.22
N SER A 241 -8.19 -13.14 -6.48
CA SER A 241 -8.11 -12.13 -7.54
C SER A 241 -8.29 -12.73 -8.93
N SER A 242 -7.70 -13.90 -9.20
CA SER A 242 -7.85 -14.59 -10.50
C SER A 242 -9.28 -15.02 -10.73
N VAL A 243 -9.92 -15.63 -9.72
CA VAL A 243 -11.33 -16.03 -9.81
C VAL A 243 -12.22 -14.80 -9.97
N ALA A 244 -12.00 -13.75 -9.22
CA ALA A 244 -12.75 -12.51 -9.32
C ALA A 244 -12.62 -11.86 -10.71
N ALA A 245 -11.40 -11.82 -11.27
CA ALA A 245 -11.16 -11.26 -12.60
C ALA A 245 -11.88 -12.01 -13.72
N VAL A 246 -11.99 -13.35 -13.60
CA VAL A 246 -12.71 -14.17 -14.57
C VAL A 246 -14.23 -14.03 -14.41
N LEU A 247 -14.74 -14.00 -13.18
CA LEU A 247 -16.19 -13.94 -12.91
C LEU A 247 -16.77 -12.53 -13.05
N PHE A 248 -15.99 -11.50 -12.76
CA PHE A 248 -16.42 -10.09 -12.76
C PHE A 248 -15.43 -9.23 -13.55
N PRO A 249 -15.29 -9.45 -14.88
CA PRO A 249 -14.40 -8.64 -15.70
C PRO A 249 -14.86 -7.17 -15.67
N VAL A 250 -13.93 -6.25 -15.40
CA VAL A 250 -14.18 -4.82 -15.54
C VAL A 250 -14.26 -4.50 -17.02
N LYS A 251 -15.42 -3.99 -17.48
CA LYS A 251 -15.56 -3.52 -18.86
C LYS A 251 -14.72 -2.24 -19.02
N ASP A 252 -13.87 -2.23 -20.03
CA ASP A 252 -13.13 -1.02 -20.39
C ASP A 252 -14.11 0.09 -20.74
N GLN A 253 -14.10 1.19 -19.99
CA GLN A 253 -14.92 2.38 -20.26
C GLN A 253 -14.41 3.19 -21.48
N GLU A 254 -13.36 2.73 -22.16
CA GLU A 254 -12.80 3.40 -23.34
C GLU A 254 -13.63 3.19 -24.63
N ALA A 255 -14.60 2.26 -24.64
CA ALA A 255 -15.38 1.99 -25.86
C ALA A 255 -16.60 2.90 -26.06
N GLU A 256 -16.94 3.79 -25.14
CA GLU A 256 -18.15 4.65 -25.23
C GLU A 256 -17.85 6.11 -25.64
N HIS A 257 -16.57 6.47 -25.87
CA HIS A 257 -16.23 7.84 -26.27
C HIS A 257 -15.88 7.99 -27.75
N ASP A 258 -15.83 6.89 -28.52
CA ASP A 258 -15.56 6.88 -29.97
C ASP A 258 -16.77 6.41 -30.82
N ALA A 259 -18.00 6.48 -30.30
CA ALA A 259 -19.22 6.17 -31.04
C ALA A 259 -20.13 7.40 -31.23
#